data_5a3036a8274af2df8fec9326a6fdcc85
#
_entry.id   5a3036a8274af2df8fec9326a6fdcc85
#
_cell.length_a   1.000
_cell.length_b   1.000
_cell.length_c   1.000
_cell.angle_alpha   90.00
_cell.angle_beta   90.00
_cell.angle_gamma   90.00
#
_symmetry.space_group_name_H-M   'P 1'
#
loop_
_entity.id
_entity.type
_entity.pdbx_description
1 polymer ?
#
loop_
_entity_poly.entity_id
_entity_poly.type
_entity_poly.pdbx_seq_one_letter_code
_entity_poly.pdbx_strand_id
1 'polypeptide(L)'
;MRAAVFLDRDGVLVRARVVNGKPFPPASAQEMEIEPGAREALHRLAERGFVLVVVTNQPDVARGEISADALKEMHHRLMDELPLEGIWTCPHDDADACACRKPKPGLILEAAHALGIDLARSFMIGDRWRDVEAAHAAGCTAIWLDRGYDERSPSVVPAARVRSLEEAVDWILNRTVTKAEDHEKPF
;
A
#
# COMPACT_ATOMS: atom_id res chain seq x y z
N MET A 1 15.94 -8.28 10.70
CA MET A 1 15.15 -7.58 9.65
C MET A 1 13.87 -7.01 10.28
N ARG A 2 13.40 -5.84 9.83
CA ARG A 2 12.22 -5.13 10.37
C ARG A 2 10.95 -5.62 9.66
N ALA A 3 9.81 -5.62 10.36
CA ALA A 3 8.52 -5.83 9.72
C ALA A 3 8.02 -4.52 9.10
N ALA A 4 7.30 -4.60 7.99
CA ALA A 4 6.75 -3.44 7.31
C ALA A 4 5.24 -3.54 7.05
N VAL A 5 4.61 -2.40 6.85
CA VAL A 5 3.32 -2.31 6.19
C VAL A 5 3.53 -1.56 4.87
N PHE A 6 3.39 -2.29 3.78
CA PHE A 6 3.31 -1.72 2.45
C PHE A 6 1.90 -1.19 2.21
N LEU A 7 1.81 -0.06 1.54
CA LEU A 7 0.55 0.68 1.34
C LEU A 7 0.44 1.06 -0.13
N ASP A 8 -0.71 0.82 -0.76
CA ASP A 8 -0.98 1.55 -2.00
C ASP A 8 -1.24 3.03 -1.68
N ARG A 9 -1.09 3.88 -2.68
CA ARG A 9 -1.32 5.32 -2.56
C ARG A 9 -2.80 5.66 -2.76
N ASP A 10 -3.26 5.47 -3.99
CA ASP A 10 -4.59 5.93 -4.41
C ASP A 10 -5.67 4.94 -3.97
N GLY A 11 -6.69 5.44 -3.28
CA GLY A 11 -7.73 4.61 -2.67
C GLY A 11 -7.40 4.08 -1.27
N VAL A 12 -6.13 4.20 -0.81
CA VAL A 12 -5.68 3.79 0.53
C VAL A 12 -5.26 4.99 1.37
N LEU A 13 -4.25 5.74 0.95
CA LEU A 13 -3.73 6.93 1.64
C LEU A 13 -4.28 8.23 1.06
N VAL A 14 -4.61 8.20 -0.22
CA VAL A 14 -5.14 9.32 -0.99
C VAL A 14 -6.49 8.91 -1.54
N ARG A 15 -7.47 9.81 -1.43
CA ARG A 15 -8.79 9.60 -2.01
C ARG A 15 -8.70 9.47 -3.53
N ALA A 16 -9.23 8.37 -4.06
CA ALA A 16 -9.42 8.21 -5.49
C ALA A 16 -10.79 8.78 -5.89
N ARG A 17 -10.85 9.49 -7.02
CA ARG A 17 -12.11 9.90 -7.62
C ARG A 17 -12.72 8.70 -8.36
N VAL A 18 -13.93 8.31 -8.00
CA VAL A 18 -14.61 7.18 -8.64
C VAL A 18 -15.52 7.68 -9.76
N VAL A 19 -15.29 7.18 -10.98
CA VAL A 19 -16.10 7.47 -12.16
C VAL A 19 -16.52 6.15 -12.80
N ASN A 20 -17.83 5.92 -12.92
CA ASN A 20 -18.40 4.68 -13.46
C ASN A 20 -17.81 3.41 -12.79
N GLY A 21 -17.69 3.43 -11.45
CA GLY A 21 -17.16 2.32 -10.66
C GLY A 21 -15.64 2.13 -10.72
N LYS A 22 -14.90 2.98 -11.45
CA LYS A 22 -13.44 2.89 -11.59
C LYS A 22 -12.74 4.01 -10.82
N PRO A 23 -11.63 3.70 -10.09
CA PRO A 23 -10.84 4.71 -9.39
C PRO A 23 -9.91 5.45 -10.35
N PHE A 24 -9.79 6.76 -10.13
CA PHE A 24 -8.85 7.64 -10.81
C PHE A 24 -8.01 8.38 -9.77
N PRO A 25 -6.69 8.47 -9.95
CA PRO A 25 -5.81 9.24 -9.06
C PRO A 25 -6.05 10.75 -9.22
N PRO A 26 -5.59 11.58 -8.25
CA PRO A 26 -5.51 13.02 -8.43
C PRO A 26 -4.48 13.37 -9.52
N ALA A 27 -4.73 14.45 -10.26
CA ALA A 27 -3.83 14.90 -11.33
C ALA A 27 -2.72 15.83 -10.80
N SER A 28 -2.84 16.37 -9.59
CA SER A 28 -1.88 17.30 -9.00
C SER A 28 -1.87 17.22 -7.47
N ALA A 29 -0.83 17.79 -6.85
CA ALA A 29 -0.74 17.90 -5.40
C ALA A 29 -1.88 18.78 -4.81
N GLN A 30 -2.39 19.73 -5.55
CA GLN A 30 -3.50 20.59 -5.14
C GLN A 30 -4.83 19.82 -5.08
N GLU A 31 -5.03 18.86 -5.98
CA GLU A 31 -6.22 18.01 -6.00
C GLU A 31 -6.13 16.83 -5.04
N MET A 32 -4.92 16.53 -4.54
CA MET A 32 -4.69 15.38 -3.69
C MET A 32 -5.31 15.59 -2.31
N GLU A 33 -6.24 14.72 -1.93
CA GLU A 33 -6.83 14.65 -0.60
C GLU A 33 -6.32 13.41 0.14
N ILE A 34 -5.63 13.61 1.27
CA ILE A 34 -5.26 12.50 2.15
C ILE A 34 -6.52 11.93 2.78
N GLU A 35 -6.61 10.59 2.82
CA GLU A 35 -7.74 9.89 3.43
C GLU A 35 -7.89 10.30 4.91
N PRO A 36 -9.09 10.71 5.35
CA PRO A 36 -9.34 11.05 6.76
C PRO A 36 -8.93 9.92 7.69
N GLY A 37 -8.22 10.26 8.77
CA GLY A 37 -7.71 9.28 9.72
C GLY A 37 -6.43 8.54 9.29
N ALA A 38 -5.92 8.76 8.06
CA ALA A 38 -4.71 8.07 7.60
C ALA A 38 -3.50 8.39 8.47
N ARG A 39 -3.32 9.63 8.87
CA ARG A 39 -2.20 10.05 9.73
C ARG A 39 -2.21 9.29 11.07
N GLU A 40 -3.34 9.28 11.76
CA GLU A 40 -3.51 8.62 13.04
C GLU A 40 -3.31 7.10 12.92
N ALA A 41 -3.91 6.50 11.89
CA ALA A 41 -3.78 5.08 11.61
C ALA A 41 -2.32 4.67 11.37
N LEU A 42 -1.58 5.44 10.57
CA LEU A 42 -0.17 5.18 10.29
C LEU A 42 0.73 5.42 11.51
N HIS A 43 0.46 6.43 12.33
CA HIS A 43 1.21 6.64 13.58
C HIS A 43 1.08 5.44 14.53
N ARG A 44 -0.09 4.84 14.66
CA ARG A 44 -0.31 3.62 15.46
C ARG A 44 0.54 2.44 14.98
N LEU A 45 0.72 2.28 13.68
CA LEU A 45 1.61 1.26 13.11
C LEU A 45 3.09 1.59 13.37
N ALA A 46 3.49 2.85 13.18
CA ALA A 46 4.86 3.30 13.42
C ALA A 46 5.27 3.14 14.91
N GLU A 47 4.37 3.46 15.85
CA GLU A 47 4.58 3.25 17.29
C GLU A 47 4.79 1.77 17.66
N ARG A 48 4.28 0.84 16.86
CA ARG A 48 4.52 -0.60 17.00
C ARG A 48 5.76 -1.09 16.26
N GLY A 49 6.56 -0.17 15.71
CA GLY A 49 7.84 -0.44 15.07
C GLY A 49 7.74 -0.95 13.63
N PHE A 50 6.59 -0.84 12.98
CA PHE A 50 6.48 -1.12 11.55
C PHE A 50 7.14 -0.05 10.71
N VAL A 51 7.87 -0.47 9.68
CA VAL A 51 8.33 0.40 8.59
C VAL A 51 7.15 0.64 7.64
N LEU A 52 6.84 1.89 7.33
CA LEU A 52 5.72 2.24 6.47
C LEU A 52 6.22 2.65 5.09
N VAL A 53 5.80 1.91 4.07
CA VAL A 53 6.31 2.04 2.70
C VAL A 53 5.17 2.13 1.71
N VAL A 54 5.19 3.14 0.86
CA VAL A 54 4.23 3.22 -0.26
C VAL A 54 4.79 2.47 -1.47
N VAL A 55 3.94 1.65 -2.09
CA VAL A 55 4.22 0.94 -3.35
C VAL A 55 3.07 1.16 -4.33
N THR A 56 3.27 1.99 -5.35
CA THR A 56 2.19 2.51 -6.19
C THR A 56 2.44 2.37 -7.69
N ASN A 57 1.39 2.05 -8.44
CA ASN A 57 1.39 2.07 -9.91
C ASN A 57 0.90 3.43 -10.40
N GLN A 58 1.71 4.12 -11.20
CA GLN A 58 1.42 5.45 -11.73
C GLN A 58 1.58 5.49 -13.25
N PRO A 59 0.72 4.76 -14.02
CA PRO A 59 0.86 4.65 -15.47
C PRO A 59 0.57 5.95 -16.22
N ASP A 60 -0.09 6.90 -15.58
CA ASP A 60 -0.46 8.18 -16.18
C ASP A 60 0.78 9.03 -16.53
N VAL A 61 1.94 8.72 -15.91
CA VAL A 61 3.23 9.29 -16.30
C VAL A 61 3.65 8.77 -17.69
N ALA A 62 3.59 7.44 -17.92
CA ALA A 62 3.92 6.86 -19.23
C ALA A 62 2.95 7.32 -20.32
N ARG A 63 1.68 7.57 -19.96
CA ARG A 63 0.64 8.07 -20.87
C ARG A 63 0.76 9.57 -21.15
N GLY A 64 1.61 10.29 -20.42
CA GLY A 64 1.74 11.74 -20.52
C GLY A 64 0.56 12.54 -19.93
N GLU A 65 -0.30 11.89 -19.15
CA GLU A 65 -1.45 12.51 -18.47
C GLU A 65 -1.02 13.31 -17.23
N ILE A 66 0.04 12.84 -16.57
CA ILE A 66 0.66 13.51 -15.41
C ILE A 66 2.15 13.67 -15.68
N SER A 67 2.73 14.84 -15.39
CA SER A 67 4.17 15.03 -15.47
C SER A 67 4.91 14.34 -14.32
N ALA A 68 6.16 13.95 -14.55
CA ALA A 68 7.02 13.42 -13.50
C ALA A 68 7.20 14.41 -12.33
N ASP A 69 7.23 15.71 -12.60
CA ASP A 69 7.36 16.75 -11.58
C ASP A 69 6.09 16.86 -10.73
N ALA A 70 4.89 16.78 -11.33
CA ALA A 70 3.63 16.77 -10.58
C ALA A 70 3.53 15.53 -9.69
N LEU A 71 3.95 14.36 -10.18
CA LEU A 71 4.00 13.13 -9.37
C LEU A 71 4.98 13.29 -8.20
N LYS A 72 6.15 13.87 -8.43
CA LYS A 72 7.16 14.13 -7.41
C LYS A 72 6.65 15.09 -6.33
N GLU A 73 5.93 16.13 -6.71
CA GLU A 73 5.31 17.08 -5.77
C GLU A 73 4.28 16.37 -4.87
N MET A 74 3.42 15.52 -5.45
CA MET A 74 2.47 14.70 -4.68
C MET A 74 3.18 13.79 -3.67
N HIS A 75 4.29 13.15 -4.09
CA HIS A 75 5.06 12.28 -3.22
C HIS A 75 5.76 13.04 -2.08
N HIS A 76 6.33 14.23 -2.36
CA HIS A 76 6.91 15.08 -1.32
C HIS A 76 5.86 15.43 -0.27
N ARG A 77 4.67 15.86 -0.71
CA ARG A 77 3.58 16.19 0.21
C ARG A 77 3.17 15.00 1.09
N LEU A 78 3.10 13.78 0.53
CA LEU A 78 2.83 12.57 1.33
C LEU A 78 3.92 12.28 2.36
N MET A 79 5.19 12.43 1.98
CA MET A 79 6.32 12.22 2.89
C MET A 79 6.36 13.27 4.02
N ASP A 80 5.92 14.50 3.74
CA ASP A 80 5.86 15.57 4.74
C ASP A 80 4.70 15.40 5.72
N GLU A 81 3.57 14.83 5.25
CA GLU A 81 2.35 14.73 6.03
C GLU A 81 2.15 13.39 6.75
N LEU A 82 2.80 12.31 6.30
CA LEU A 82 2.63 10.96 6.82
C LEU A 82 3.97 10.36 7.27
N PRO A 83 3.99 9.48 8.29
CA PRO A 83 5.21 8.87 8.83
C PRO A 83 5.75 7.75 7.93
N LEU A 84 6.06 8.06 6.67
CA LEU A 84 6.52 7.12 5.65
C LEU A 84 8.05 7.04 5.64
N GLU A 85 8.60 5.85 5.44
CA GLU A 85 10.05 5.63 5.23
C GLU A 85 10.45 5.85 3.76
N GLY A 86 9.50 5.70 2.81
CA GLY A 86 9.73 5.94 1.40
C GLY A 86 8.56 5.57 0.50
N ILE A 87 8.68 5.95 -0.77
CA ILE A 87 7.69 5.69 -1.82
C ILE A 87 8.38 5.04 -3.02
N TRP A 88 7.95 3.83 -3.37
CA TRP A 88 8.37 3.10 -4.58
C TRP A 88 7.28 3.19 -5.64
N THR A 89 7.66 3.59 -6.82
CA THR A 89 6.71 3.92 -7.89
C THR A 89 7.00 3.16 -9.16
N CYS A 90 5.97 2.57 -9.75
CA CYS A 90 6.02 2.08 -11.11
C CYS A 90 5.34 3.08 -12.06
N PRO A 91 6.09 3.80 -12.89
CA PRO A 91 5.53 4.76 -13.83
C PRO A 91 5.07 4.12 -15.16
N HIS A 92 5.26 2.80 -15.32
CA HIS A 92 5.02 2.09 -16.56
C HIS A 92 3.55 1.72 -16.77
N ASP A 93 3.11 1.60 -18.04
CA ASP A 93 1.81 1.04 -18.39
C ASP A 93 1.86 -0.51 -18.53
N ASP A 94 0.72 -1.15 -18.73
CA ASP A 94 0.63 -2.61 -18.89
C ASP A 94 1.42 -3.08 -20.13
N ALA A 95 1.48 -2.27 -21.19
CA ALA A 95 2.23 -2.56 -22.42
C ALA A 95 3.75 -2.66 -22.22
N ASP A 96 4.30 -2.01 -21.21
CA ASP A 96 5.75 -1.99 -20.93
C ASP A 96 6.26 -3.32 -20.34
N ALA A 97 5.37 -4.21 -19.93
CA ALA A 97 5.67 -5.53 -19.39
C ALA A 97 6.77 -5.55 -18.29
N CYS A 98 7.00 -4.43 -17.59
CA CYS A 98 8.03 -4.28 -16.57
C CYS A 98 7.86 -5.26 -15.38
N ALA A 99 8.89 -5.43 -14.56
CA ALA A 99 8.84 -6.27 -13.37
C ALA A 99 8.22 -5.57 -12.14
N CYS A 100 8.17 -4.22 -12.13
CA CYS A 100 7.75 -3.44 -10.96
C CYS A 100 6.23 -3.26 -10.85
N ARG A 101 5.49 -3.25 -11.97
CA ARG A 101 4.05 -2.98 -11.97
C ARG A 101 3.25 -4.10 -11.28
N LYS A 102 2.53 -3.76 -10.22
CA LYS A 102 1.55 -4.66 -9.58
C LYS A 102 0.53 -5.16 -10.63
N PRO A 103 0.21 -6.47 -10.69
CA PRO A 103 0.33 -7.47 -9.64
C PRO A 103 1.70 -8.16 -9.53
N LYS A 104 2.72 -7.77 -10.29
CA LYS A 104 4.07 -8.27 -10.07
C LYS A 104 4.66 -7.71 -8.77
N PRO A 105 5.49 -8.47 -8.04
CA PRO A 105 5.97 -8.09 -6.71
C PRO A 105 7.15 -7.11 -6.71
N GLY A 106 7.64 -6.65 -7.88
CA GLY A 106 8.93 -5.98 -8.02
C GLY A 106 9.13 -4.78 -7.08
N LEU A 107 8.13 -3.89 -6.93
CA LEU A 107 8.23 -2.75 -6.00
C LEU A 107 8.39 -3.19 -4.54
N ILE A 108 7.63 -4.22 -4.12
CA ILE A 108 7.69 -4.75 -2.75
C ILE A 108 9.06 -5.37 -2.49
N LEU A 109 9.57 -6.16 -3.42
CA LEU A 109 10.87 -6.83 -3.31
C LEU A 109 12.02 -5.81 -3.29
N GLU A 110 11.97 -4.78 -4.13
CA GLU A 110 12.96 -3.71 -4.19
C GLU A 110 13.00 -2.92 -2.87
N ALA A 111 11.84 -2.51 -2.38
CA ALA A 111 11.73 -1.80 -1.10
C ALA A 111 12.21 -2.67 0.07
N ALA A 112 11.84 -3.95 0.07
CA ALA A 112 12.27 -4.88 1.11
C ALA A 112 13.79 -5.08 1.14
N HIS A 113 14.41 -5.17 -0.04
CA HIS A 113 15.86 -5.26 -0.14
C HIS A 113 16.56 -3.97 0.35
N ALA A 114 16.08 -2.80 -0.12
CA ALA A 114 16.66 -1.51 0.22
C ALA A 114 16.59 -1.19 1.73
N LEU A 115 15.50 -1.59 2.39
CA LEU A 115 15.22 -1.25 3.79
C LEU A 115 15.47 -2.40 4.79
N GLY A 116 15.93 -3.56 4.33
CA GLY A 116 16.18 -4.73 5.17
C GLY A 116 14.90 -5.28 5.84
N ILE A 117 13.81 -5.38 5.06
CA ILE A 117 12.49 -5.80 5.52
C ILE A 117 12.34 -7.33 5.47
N ASP A 118 11.68 -7.89 6.48
CA ASP A 118 11.24 -9.29 6.53
C ASP A 118 9.82 -9.40 5.96
N LEU A 119 9.71 -9.88 4.74
CA LEU A 119 8.44 -9.99 4.02
C LEU A 119 7.44 -10.94 4.69
N ALA A 120 7.92 -12.05 5.28
CA ALA A 120 7.05 -13.01 5.96
C ALA A 120 6.36 -12.45 7.21
N ARG A 121 6.92 -11.37 7.78
CA ARG A 121 6.37 -10.64 8.92
C ARG A 121 5.68 -9.33 8.52
N SER A 122 5.58 -9.06 7.22
CA SER A 122 5.09 -7.81 6.68
C SER A 122 3.69 -7.94 6.07
N PHE A 123 3.05 -6.80 5.91
CA PHE A 123 1.69 -6.69 5.42
C PHE A 123 1.65 -5.78 4.19
N MET A 124 0.64 -5.97 3.33
CA MET A 124 0.29 -5.04 2.26
C MET A 124 -1.19 -4.68 2.39
N ILE A 125 -1.48 -3.38 2.46
CA ILE A 125 -2.84 -2.84 2.39
C ILE A 125 -3.01 -2.22 1.01
N GLY A 126 -3.98 -2.72 0.25
CA GLY A 126 -4.33 -2.21 -1.07
C GLY A 126 -5.81 -2.31 -1.34
N ASP A 127 -6.31 -1.47 -2.23
CA ASP A 127 -7.73 -1.37 -2.55
C ASP A 127 -8.11 -2.12 -3.83
N ARG A 128 -7.11 -2.61 -4.58
CA ARG A 128 -7.31 -3.32 -5.85
C ARG A 128 -6.81 -4.76 -5.79
N TRP A 129 -7.37 -5.60 -6.65
CA TRP A 129 -6.92 -6.99 -6.82
C TRP A 129 -5.42 -7.12 -7.09
N ARG A 130 -4.82 -6.12 -7.79
CA ARG A 130 -3.39 -6.09 -8.14
C ARG A 130 -2.51 -6.02 -6.90
N ASP A 131 -2.95 -5.36 -5.85
CA ASP A 131 -2.23 -5.21 -4.59
C ASP A 131 -2.19 -6.54 -3.83
N VAL A 132 -3.33 -7.20 -3.76
CA VAL A 132 -3.48 -8.50 -3.09
C VAL A 132 -2.60 -9.55 -3.75
N GLU A 133 -2.62 -9.60 -5.09
CA GLU A 133 -1.80 -10.55 -5.86
C GLU A 133 -0.31 -10.23 -5.77
N ALA A 134 0.09 -8.94 -5.79
CA ALA A 134 1.48 -8.53 -5.61
C ALA A 134 2.01 -8.90 -4.21
N ALA A 135 1.21 -8.69 -3.17
CA ALA A 135 1.55 -9.07 -1.80
C ALA A 135 1.76 -10.57 -1.68
N HIS A 136 0.84 -11.36 -2.23
CA HIS A 136 0.95 -12.83 -2.24
C HIS A 136 2.22 -13.29 -2.96
N ALA A 137 2.49 -12.73 -4.13
CA ALA A 137 3.69 -13.05 -4.92
C ALA A 137 5.00 -12.65 -4.22
N ALA A 138 4.97 -11.60 -3.39
CA ALA A 138 6.11 -11.15 -2.58
C ALA A 138 6.31 -11.94 -1.29
N GLY A 139 5.31 -12.72 -0.85
CA GLY A 139 5.33 -13.42 0.44
C GLY A 139 4.90 -12.57 1.63
N CYS A 140 4.16 -11.47 1.38
CA CYS A 140 3.55 -10.64 2.42
C CYS A 140 2.12 -11.07 2.73
N THR A 141 1.62 -10.69 3.92
CA THR A 141 0.21 -10.84 4.27
C THR A 141 -0.63 -9.75 3.60
N ALA A 142 -1.55 -10.13 2.70
CA ALA A 142 -2.41 -9.20 1.99
C ALA A 142 -3.67 -8.84 2.77
N ILE A 143 -3.99 -7.55 2.87
CA ILE A 143 -5.24 -7.00 3.40
C ILE A 143 -5.91 -6.22 2.27
N TRP A 144 -7.11 -6.63 1.89
CA TRP A 144 -7.87 -5.98 0.85
C TRP A 144 -8.83 -4.94 1.43
N LEU A 145 -8.54 -3.67 1.15
CA LEU A 145 -9.42 -2.56 1.45
C LEU A 145 -10.45 -2.44 0.32
N ASP A 146 -11.61 -3.05 0.51
CA ASP A 146 -12.64 -3.14 -0.52
C ASP A 146 -13.45 -1.85 -0.64
N ARG A 147 -13.20 -1.12 -1.71
CA ARG A 147 -13.89 0.13 -2.06
C ARG A 147 -15.11 -0.08 -2.96
N GLY A 148 -15.41 -1.34 -3.33
CA GLY A 148 -16.54 -1.67 -4.20
C GLY A 148 -16.37 -1.23 -5.66
N TYR A 149 -15.14 -1.23 -6.17
CA TYR A 149 -14.88 -0.89 -7.57
C TYR A 149 -15.42 -1.94 -8.53
N ASP A 150 -15.82 -1.49 -9.73
CA ASP A 150 -16.23 -2.38 -10.83
C ASP A 150 -14.99 -2.99 -11.48
N GLU A 151 -14.37 -3.92 -10.76
CA GLU A 151 -13.19 -4.68 -11.17
C GLU A 151 -13.32 -6.15 -10.76
N ARG A 152 -12.50 -7.00 -11.35
CA ARG A 152 -12.41 -8.40 -10.92
C ARG A 152 -11.92 -8.49 -9.46
N SER A 153 -12.36 -9.51 -8.77
CA SER A 153 -11.79 -9.88 -7.48
C SER A 153 -10.37 -10.42 -7.62
N PRO A 154 -9.55 -10.36 -6.55
CA PRO A 154 -8.26 -11.05 -6.52
C PRO A 154 -8.40 -12.55 -6.80
N SER A 155 -7.44 -13.14 -7.52
CA SER A 155 -7.39 -14.60 -7.77
C SER A 155 -6.88 -15.38 -6.56
N VAL A 156 -6.32 -14.70 -5.57
CA VAL A 156 -5.86 -15.24 -4.30
C VAL A 156 -6.67 -14.67 -3.15
N VAL A 157 -6.85 -15.45 -2.08
CA VAL A 157 -7.64 -15.03 -0.92
C VAL A 157 -6.80 -14.08 -0.04
N PRO A 158 -7.25 -12.84 0.21
CA PRO A 158 -6.58 -11.97 1.17
C PRO A 158 -6.76 -12.48 2.59
N ALA A 159 -5.83 -12.16 3.49
CA ALA A 159 -5.92 -12.52 4.91
C ALA A 159 -7.07 -11.79 5.63
N ALA A 160 -7.41 -10.60 5.15
CA ALA A 160 -8.58 -9.83 5.58
C ALA A 160 -9.17 -9.02 4.43
N ARG A 161 -10.48 -8.80 4.47
CA ARG A 161 -11.22 -7.86 3.63
C ARG A 161 -11.87 -6.83 4.54
N VAL A 162 -11.53 -5.58 4.38
CA VAL A 162 -11.91 -4.46 5.26
C VAL A 162 -12.50 -3.32 4.43
N ARG A 163 -13.16 -2.37 5.09
CA ARG A 163 -13.81 -1.21 4.44
C ARG A 163 -13.12 0.11 4.68
N SER A 164 -12.19 0.16 5.64
CA SER A 164 -11.42 1.36 5.95
C SER A 164 -9.96 1.04 6.27
N LEU A 165 -9.11 2.05 6.17
CA LEU A 165 -7.71 1.94 6.57
C LEU A 165 -7.60 1.66 8.09
N GLU A 166 -8.48 2.25 8.89
CA GLU A 166 -8.53 2.03 10.33
C GLU A 166 -8.81 0.56 10.66
N GLU A 167 -9.81 -0.07 10.01
CA GLU A 167 -10.08 -1.50 10.17
C GLU A 167 -8.87 -2.37 9.80
N ALA A 168 -8.14 -2.00 8.74
CA ALA A 168 -6.92 -2.70 8.33
C ALA A 168 -5.83 -2.62 9.41
N VAL A 169 -5.62 -1.43 9.96
CA VAL A 169 -4.65 -1.18 11.03
C VAL A 169 -5.02 -1.93 12.30
N ASP A 170 -6.29 -1.89 12.71
CA ASP A 170 -6.79 -2.66 13.86
C ASP A 170 -6.54 -4.15 13.69
N TRP A 171 -6.82 -4.68 12.51
CA TRP A 171 -6.57 -6.09 12.21
C TRP A 171 -5.09 -6.47 12.33
N ILE A 172 -4.17 -5.63 11.83
CA ILE A 172 -2.72 -5.86 11.94
C ILE A 172 -2.29 -5.84 13.41
N LEU A 173 -2.69 -4.82 14.14
CA LEU A 173 -2.27 -4.61 15.53
C LEU A 173 -2.76 -5.74 16.45
N ASN A 174 -4.02 -6.17 16.30
CA ASN A 174 -4.57 -7.28 17.08
C ASN A 174 -3.86 -8.61 16.81
N ARG A 175 -3.47 -8.86 15.56
CA ARG A 175 -2.77 -10.11 15.18
C ARG A 175 -1.34 -10.16 15.67
N THR A 176 -0.70 -9.01 15.86
CA THR A 176 0.68 -8.95 16.36
C THR A 176 0.77 -9.05 17.88
N VAL A 177 -0.28 -8.68 18.61
CA VAL A 177 -0.37 -8.87 20.08
C VAL A 177 -0.48 -10.35 20.45
N THR A 178 -1.34 -11.11 19.77
CA THR A 178 -1.54 -12.55 20.05
C THR A 178 -0.29 -13.39 19.81
N LYS A 179 0.59 -13.02 18.86
CA LYS A 179 1.85 -13.74 18.63
C LYS A 179 2.93 -13.47 19.68
N ALA A 180 2.88 -12.36 20.40
CA ALA A 180 3.81 -12.03 21.48
C ALA A 180 3.49 -12.84 22.76
N GLU A 181 2.21 -13.05 23.06
CA GLU A 181 1.77 -13.79 24.25
C GLU A 181 2.01 -15.30 24.17
N ASP A 182 2.00 -15.89 22.96
CA ASP A 182 2.26 -17.31 22.75
C ASP A 182 3.76 -17.67 22.90
N HIS A 183 4.68 -16.71 22.93
CA HIS A 183 6.12 -16.95 23.10
C HIS A 183 6.59 -16.78 24.56
N GLU A 184 5.74 -16.32 25.48
CA GLU A 184 6.05 -16.11 26.89
C GLU A 184 5.49 -17.19 27.84
N LYS A 185 5.07 -18.37 27.35
CA LYS A 185 4.77 -19.48 28.27
C LYS A 185 6.07 -20.21 28.60
N PRO A 186 6.60 -20.08 29.83
CA PRO A 186 7.73 -20.88 30.30
C PRO A 186 7.27 -22.33 30.48
N PHE A 187 8.16 -23.25 30.16
CA PHE A 187 8.07 -24.68 30.46
C PHE A 187 8.07 -24.94 31.97
#